data_dfc2dce09fcfc6b50e56469858e24889
#
_entry.id   dfc2dce09fcfc6b50e56469858e24889
#
_cell.length_a   1.000
_cell.length_b   1.000
_cell.length_c   1.000
_cell.angle_alpha   90.00
_cell.angle_beta   90.00
_cell.angle_gamma   90.00
#
_symmetry.space_group_name_H-M   'P 1'
#
loop_
_entity.id
_entity.type
_entity.pdbx_description
1 polymer ?
#
loop_
_entity_poly.entity_id
_entity_poly.type
_entity_poly.pdbx_seq_one_letter_code
_entity_poly.pdbx_strand_id
1 'polypeptide(L)' 'MNKIGVIGGRDSVLGFRARGLDPCIAENGEQAKAALHRMAKENYAIIYI' A
#
# COMPACT_ATOMS: atom_id res chain seq x y z
N MET A 1 7.86 14.72 -5.52
CA MET A 1 7.09 13.80 -6.36
C MET A 1 6.39 12.78 -5.46
N ASN A 2 5.11 12.55 -5.70
CA ASN A 2 4.35 11.64 -4.85
C ASN A 2 4.62 10.18 -5.22
N LYS A 3 4.71 9.36 -4.20
CA LYS A 3 4.85 7.93 -4.40
C LYS A 3 3.47 7.28 -4.37
N ILE A 4 3.35 6.15 -4.99
CA ILE A 4 2.11 5.39 -5.00
C ILE A 4 2.27 4.17 -4.11
N GLY A 5 1.44 4.09 -3.08
CA GLY A 5 1.43 2.94 -2.19
C GLY A 5 0.28 2.02 -2.52
N VAL A 6 0.54 0.73 -2.55
CA VAL A 6 -0.49 -0.27 -2.80
C VAL A 6 -0.66 -1.13 -1.55
N ILE A 7 -1.86 -1.13 -1.00
CA ILE A 7 -2.17 -1.89 0.22
C ILE A 7 -3.16 -3.00 -0.13
N GLY A 8 -2.87 -4.21 0.32
CA GLY A 8 -3.78 -5.32 0.08
C GLY A 8 -3.23 -6.63 0.57
N GLY A 9 -3.92 -7.71 0.27
CA GLY A 9 -3.47 -9.05 0.58
C GLY A 9 -2.25 -9.42 -0.23
N ARG A 10 -1.51 -10.42 0.25
CA ARG A 10 -0.24 -10.81 -0.37
C ARG A 10 -0.39 -11.11 -1.86
N ASP A 11 -1.37 -11.92 -2.23
CA ASP A 11 -1.53 -12.31 -3.64
C ASP A 11 -1.89 -11.12 -4.51
N SER A 12 -2.76 -10.27 -4.02
CA SER A 12 -3.16 -9.08 -4.77
C SER A 12 -2.01 -8.12 -4.96
N VAL A 13 -1.26 -7.87 -3.90
CA VAL A 13 -0.15 -6.92 -3.94
C VAL A 13 0.97 -7.41 -4.84
N LEU A 14 1.27 -8.71 -4.79
CA LEU A 14 2.32 -9.27 -5.64
C LEU A 14 2.00 -9.15 -7.13
N GLY A 15 0.73 -9.15 -7.49
CA GLY A 15 0.31 -8.93 -8.87
C GLY A 15 0.54 -7.51 -9.36
N PHE A 16 0.77 -6.58 -8.45
CA PHE A 16 1.00 -5.17 -8.79
C PHE A 16 2.45 -4.76 -8.66
N ARG A 17 3.36 -5.68 -8.85
CA ARG A 17 4.79 -5.35 -8.82
C ARG A 17 5.16 -4.56 -10.06
N ALA A 18 5.13 -3.25 -9.92
CA ALA A 18 5.52 -2.34 -10.99
C ALA A 18 6.48 -1.31 -10.45
N ARG A 19 7.23 -0.69 -11.33
CA ARG A 19 8.17 0.36 -10.94
C ARG A 19 7.39 1.56 -10.42
N GLY A 20 7.88 2.13 -9.35
CA GLY A 20 7.27 3.32 -8.75
C GLY A 20 6.14 3.02 -7.79
N LEU A 21 5.83 1.75 -7.57
CA LEU A 21 4.82 1.35 -6.60
C LEU A 21 5.49 0.79 -5.35
N ASP A 22 4.99 1.18 -4.19
CA ASP A 22 5.46 0.63 -2.92
C ASP A 22 4.40 -0.34 -2.41
N PRO A 23 4.63 -1.63 -2.54
CA PRO A 23 3.66 -2.62 -2.07
C PRO A 23 3.67 -2.71 -0.55
N CYS A 24 2.50 -2.80 0.05
CA CYS A 24 2.37 -3.00 1.48
C CYS A 24 1.36 -4.11 1.73
N ILE A 25 1.85 -5.22 2.24
CA ILE A 25 1.00 -6.38 2.49
C ILE A 25 0.30 -6.22 3.83
N ALA A 26 -1.02 -6.26 3.80
CA ALA A 26 -1.84 -6.20 5.00
C ALA A 26 -2.70 -7.46 5.06
N GLU A 27 -2.56 -8.21 6.13
CA GLU A 27 -3.29 -9.47 6.29
C GLU A 27 -4.63 -9.29 7.01
N ASN A 28 -4.82 -8.14 7.65
CA ASN A 28 -6.06 -7.84 8.33
C ASN A 28 -6.30 -6.33 8.32
N GLY A 29 -7.48 -5.93 8.81
CA GLY A 29 -7.87 -4.53 8.80
C GLY A 29 -6.97 -3.63 9.64
N GLU A 30 -6.44 -4.15 10.73
CA GLU A 30 -5.56 -3.35 11.58
C GLU A 30 -4.25 -3.03 10.87
N GLN A 31 -3.68 -4.00 10.18
CA GLN A 31 -2.46 -3.78 9.42
C GLN A 31 -2.69 -2.82 8.26
N ALA A 32 -3.82 -2.96 7.59
CA ALA A 32 -4.17 -2.06 6.51
C ALA A 32 -4.32 -0.63 7.02
N LYS A 33 -4.97 -0.46 8.16
CA LYS A 33 -5.17 0.86 8.75
C LYS A 33 -3.85 1.51 9.16
N ALA A 34 -2.96 0.74 9.77
CA ALA A 34 -1.65 1.26 10.16
C ALA A 34 -0.82 1.67 8.95
N ALA A 35 -0.84 0.87 7.90
CA ALA A 35 -0.13 1.19 6.67
C ALA A 35 -0.70 2.44 6.01
N LEU A 36 -2.02 2.56 5.99
CA LEU A 36 -2.71 3.71 5.44
C LEU A 36 -2.28 5.01 6.16
N HIS A 37 -2.28 4.98 7.48
CA HIS A 37 -1.88 6.14 8.28
C HIS A 37 -0.44 6.56 8.00
N ARG A 38 0.46 5.59 7.94
CA ARG A 38 1.86 5.88 7.70
C ARG A 38 2.06 6.47 6.31
N MET A 39 1.44 5.88 5.30
CA MET A 39 1.58 6.36 3.93
C MET A 39 0.97 7.74 3.75
N ALA A 40 -0.14 8.01 4.42
CA ALA A 40 -0.76 9.33 4.35
C ALA A 40 0.15 10.42 4.89
N LYS A 41 0.91 10.11 5.94
CA LYS A 41 1.86 11.08 6.50
C LYS A 41 3.03 11.37 5.55
N GLU A 42 3.34 10.43 4.67
CA GLU A 42 4.46 10.57 3.75
C GLU A 42 4.03 11.02 2.36
N ASN A 43 2.81 11.50 2.22
CA ASN A 43 2.27 12.01 0.96
C ASN A 43 2.20 10.95 -0.14
N TYR A 44 1.86 9.75 0.23
CA TYR A 44 1.63 8.69 -0.76
C TYR A 44 0.25 8.82 -1.38
N ALA A 45 0.15 8.52 -2.67
CA ALA A 45 -1.13 8.21 -3.27
C ALA A 45 -1.40 6.73 -2.98
N ILE A 46 -2.52 6.41 -2.38
CA ILE A 46 -2.78 5.06 -1.86
C ILE A 46 -3.80 4.33 -2.72
N ILE A 47 -3.46 3.11 -3.09
CA ILE A 47 -4.37 2.20 -3.77
C ILE A 47 -4.65 1.04 -2.82
N TYR A 48 -5.92 0.81 -2.54
CA TYR A 48 -6.34 -0.29 -1.68
C TYR A 48 -7.01 -1.37 -2.52
N ILE A 49 -6.48 -2.56 -2.44
CA ILE A 49 -7.00 -3.67 -3.25
C ILE A 49 -7.36 -4.94 -2.44
#